data_8b15079afe60774b5c11901b68e31846
#
_entry.id   8b15079afe60774b5c11901b68e31846
#
_cell.length_a   1.000
_cell.length_b   1.000
_cell.length_c   1.000
_cell.angle_alpha   90.00
_cell.angle_beta   90.00
_cell.angle_gamma   90.00
#
_symmetry.space_group_name_H-M   'P 1'
#
loop_
_entity.id
_entity.type
_entity.pdbx_description
1 polymer ?
#
loop_
_entity_poly.entity_id
_entity_poly.type
_entity_poly.pdbx_seq_one_letter_code
_entity_poly.pdbx_strand_id
1 'polypeptide(L)'
;MADKLIMEVYVELEPEKVVELTGPKCKVKMLPFVGTVKGEIFNGVVAPGGVDTQVTNAVGVRNMSARYMLIGKDQDGQDCHIYVDNEGWFTNGEQPRPFTTVPTFLTDSACLAPYLHQNKFRGEGHPGEKGPTIKFYEIIDD
;
A
#
# COMPACT_ATOMS: atom_id res chain seq x y z
N MET A 1 -18.25 -0.88 16.07
CA MET A 1 -16.92 -0.72 16.69
C MET A 1 -15.95 -0.19 15.64
N ALA A 2 -15.06 0.71 16.04
CA ALA A 2 -14.11 1.29 15.10
C ALA A 2 -13.06 0.25 14.66
N ASP A 3 -12.66 0.34 13.40
CA ASP A 3 -11.59 -0.50 12.88
C ASP A 3 -10.27 -0.16 13.58
N LYS A 4 -9.37 -1.13 13.61
CA LYS A 4 -8.11 -1.01 14.36
C LYS A 4 -6.96 -0.66 13.42
N LEU A 5 -6.30 0.47 13.67
CA LEU A 5 -5.09 0.85 12.94
C LEU A 5 -3.96 -0.10 13.35
N ILE A 6 -3.35 -0.77 12.36
CA ILE A 6 -2.29 -1.74 12.62
C ILE A 6 -0.91 -1.24 12.19
N MET A 7 -0.83 -0.46 11.12
CA MET A 7 0.43 0.15 10.70
C MET A 7 0.19 1.27 9.70
N GLU A 8 1.18 2.16 9.58
CA GLU A 8 1.18 3.26 8.62
C GLU A 8 2.44 3.18 7.78
N VAL A 9 2.26 3.29 6.46
CA VAL A 9 3.37 3.34 5.51
C VAL A 9 3.50 4.79 5.02
N TYR A 10 4.63 5.40 5.31
CA TYR A 10 4.94 6.76 4.86
C TYR A 10 5.69 6.66 3.54
N VAL A 11 4.94 6.79 2.45
CA VAL A 11 5.47 6.62 1.09
C VAL A 11 6.34 7.81 0.71
N GLU A 12 7.52 7.53 0.17
CA GLU A 12 8.39 8.54 -0.43
C GLU A 12 8.52 8.22 -1.91
N LEU A 13 7.83 8.99 -2.75
CA LEU A 13 7.88 8.82 -4.19
C LEU A 13 9.27 9.21 -4.72
N GLU A 14 9.69 8.54 -5.78
CA GLU A 14 10.95 8.83 -6.46
C GLU A 14 10.63 9.39 -7.85
N PRO A 15 10.35 10.73 -7.96
CA PRO A 15 9.84 11.31 -9.21
C PRO A 15 10.74 11.10 -10.42
N GLU A 16 12.06 11.05 -10.21
CA GLU A 16 13.03 10.84 -11.27
C GLU A 16 13.00 9.43 -11.87
N LYS A 17 12.33 8.50 -11.20
CA LYS A 17 12.21 7.11 -11.62
C LYS A 17 10.85 6.75 -12.21
N VAL A 18 9.94 7.72 -12.26
CA VAL A 18 8.60 7.50 -12.80
C VAL A 18 8.68 7.27 -14.30
N VAL A 19 8.00 6.22 -14.77
CA VAL A 19 7.89 5.90 -16.19
C VAL A 19 6.42 5.80 -16.54
N GLU A 20 6.02 6.44 -17.64
CA GLU A 20 4.62 6.36 -18.06
C GLU A 20 4.50 6.26 -19.58
N LEU A 21 3.40 5.64 -19.99
CA LEU A 21 2.98 5.66 -21.39
C LEU A 21 1.54 6.20 -21.47
N THR A 22 1.26 6.87 -22.57
CA THR A 22 -0.09 7.28 -22.92
C THR A 22 -0.36 6.76 -24.32
N GLY A 23 -1.24 5.80 -24.42
CA GLY A 23 -1.63 5.21 -25.68
C GLY A 23 -3.03 5.62 -26.11
N PRO A 24 -3.48 5.18 -27.28
CA PRO A 24 -4.82 5.53 -27.78
C PRO A 24 -5.96 4.95 -26.94
N LYS A 25 -5.70 3.90 -26.16
CA LYS A 25 -6.74 3.21 -25.38
C LYS A 25 -6.44 3.07 -23.90
N CYS A 26 -5.27 3.50 -23.45
CA CYS A 26 -4.92 3.38 -22.04
C CYS A 26 -3.79 4.32 -21.68
N LYS A 27 -3.64 4.54 -20.37
CA LYS A 27 -2.50 5.23 -19.79
C LYS A 27 -1.95 4.34 -18.68
N VAL A 28 -0.64 4.14 -18.63
CA VAL A 28 0.01 3.38 -17.56
C VAL A 28 1.11 4.22 -16.96
N LYS A 29 1.14 4.29 -15.65
CA LYS A 29 2.14 5.06 -14.92
C LYS A 29 2.72 4.18 -13.82
N MET A 30 4.03 4.03 -13.80
CA MET A 30 4.73 3.27 -12.75
C MET A 30 5.50 4.25 -11.87
N LEU A 31 5.16 4.26 -10.59
CA LEU A 31 5.74 5.18 -9.61
C LEU A 31 6.54 4.38 -8.58
N PRO A 32 7.87 4.27 -8.77
CA PRO A 32 8.70 3.66 -7.73
C PRO A 32 8.69 4.49 -6.46
N PHE A 33 8.80 3.82 -5.33
CA PHE A 33 8.83 4.50 -4.05
C PHE A 33 9.64 3.72 -3.01
N VAL A 34 10.09 4.44 -2.00
CA VAL A 34 10.65 3.93 -0.76
C VAL A 34 9.83 4.50 0.39
N GLY A 35 10.24 4.31 1.62
CA GLY A 35 9.54 4.88 2.74
C GLY A 35 9.81 4.15 4.04
N THR A 36 9.08 4.56 5.07
CA THR A 36 9.17 3.99 6.39
C THR A 36 7.82 3.47 6.84
N VAL A 37 7.83 2.54 7.79
CA VAL A 37 6.62 1.92 8.33
C VAL A 37 6.66 2.03 9.84
N LYS A 38 5.54 2.45 10.41
CA LYS A 38 5.35 2.49 11.86
C LYS A 38 4.01 1.85 12.21
N GLY A 39 3.99 1.10 13.28
CA GLY A 39 2.74 0.52 13.73
C GLY A 39 2.89 -0.31 14.99
N GLU A 40 1.77 -0.76 15.48
CA GLU A 40 1.68 -1.63 16.65
C GLU A 40 2.29 -3.01 16.36
N ILE A 41 2.08 -3.52 15.14
CA ILE A 41 2.49 -4.88 14.80
C ILE A 41 3.83 -4.96 14.11
N PHE A 42 4.32 -3.84 13.52
CA PHE A 42 5.52 -3.87 12.68
C PHE A 42 6.11 -2.47 12.54
N ASN A 43 7.44 -2.39 12.54
CA ASN A 43 8.18 -1.15 12.27
C ASN A 43 9.35 -1.48 11.36
N GLY A 44 9.58 -0.63 10.35
CA GLY A 44 10.64 -0.88 9.39
C GLY A 44 10.65 0.09 8.23
N VAL A 45 11.09 -0.41 7.08
CA VAL A 45 11.24 0.38 5.86
C VAL A 45 10.68 -0.38 4.67
N VAL A 46 10.39 0.37 3.60
CA VAL A 46 10.06 -0.21 2.29
C VAL A 46 11.38 -0.56 1.61
N ALA A 47 11.52 -1.83 1.21
CA ALA A 47 12.70 -2.30 0.49
C ALA A 47 12.77 -1.67 -0.91
N PRO A 48 13.97 -1.53 -1.50
CA PRO A 48 14.08 -1.10 -2.90
C PRO A 48 13.27 -2.01 -3.82
N GLY A 49 12.64 -1.43 -4.83
CA GLY A 49 11.82 -2.15 -5.78
C GLY A 49 10.32 -1.98 -5.59
N GLY A 50 9.90 -1.25 -4.57
CA GLY A 50 8.48 -0.92 -4.40
C GLY A 50 8.00 -0.05 -5.56
N VAL A 51 6.81 -0.37 -6.10
CA VAL A 51 6.24 0.37 -7.21
C VAL A 51 4.72 0.37 -7.13
N ASP A 52 4.13 1.55 -7.38
CA ASP A 52 2.70 1.72 -7.59
C ASP A 52 2.45 1.81 -9.09
N THR A 53 1.73 0.83 -9.65
CA THR A 53 1.38 0.81 -11.06
C THR A 53 -0.07 1.25 -11.20
N GLN A 54 -0.27 2.37 -11.90
CA GLN A 54 -1.59 2.93 -12.15
C GLN A 54 -1.95 2.75 -13.62
N VAL A 55 -3.08 2.10 -13.87
CA VAL A 55 -3.57 1.85 -15.22
C VAL A 55 -4.93 2.54 -15.37
N THR A 56 -5.03 3.45 -16.34
CA THR A 56 -6.28 4.13 -16.66
C THR A 56 -6.75 3.62 -18.02
N ASN A 57 -7.95 3.06 -18.09
CA ASN A 57 -8.51 2.55 -19.34
C ASN A 57 -9.19 3.66 -20.15
N ALA A 58 -9.68 3.30 -21.34
CA ALA A 58 -10.27 4.25 -22.28
C ALA A 58 -11.58 4.89 -21.79
N VAL A 59 -12.24 4.30 -20.78
CA VAL A 59 -13.50 4.84 -20.23
C VAL A 59 -13.28 5.56 -18.90
N GLY A 60 -12.03 5.81 -18.52
CA GLY A 60 -11.71 6.64 -17.37
C GLY A 60 -11.62 5.92 -16.02
N VAL A 61 -11.71 4.59 -16.00
CA VAL A 61 -11.49 3.83 -14.77
C VAL A 61 -9.99 3.68 -14.54
N ARG A 62 -9.52 4.09 -13.37
CA ARG A 62 -8.12 3.96 -12.99
C ARG A 62 -7.97 2.90 -11.92
N ASN A 63 -7.14 1.89 -12.20
CA ASN A 63 -6.73 0.89 -11.23
C ASN A 63 -5.34 1.26 -10.70
N MET A 64 -5.16 1.11 -9.40
CA MET A 64 -3.91 1.37 -8.72
C MET A 64 -3.48 0.07 -8.02
N SER A 65 -2.27 -0.40 -8.30
CA SER A 65 -1.73 -1.63 -7.74
C SER A 65 -0.33 -1.34 -7.22
N ALA A 66 -0.19 -1.24 -5.90
CA ALA A 66 1.09 -1.00 -5.26
C ALA A 66 1.61 -2.32 -4.70
N ARG A 67 2.79 -2.74 -5.16
CA ARG A 67 3.44 -3.97 -4.73
C ARG A 67 4.81 -3.65 -4.17
N TYR A 68 5.06 -4.08 -2.95
CA TYR A 68 6.29 -3.76 -2.27
C TYR A 68 6.57 -4.71 -1.12
N MET A 69 7.83 -4.72 -0.68
CA MET A 69 8.28 -5.53 0.44
C MET A 69 8.67 -4.62 1.60
N LEU A 70 8.22 -4.95 2.78
CA LEU A 70 8.62 -4.28 4.01
C LEU A 70 9.70 -5.10 4.70
N ILE A 71 10.71 -4.43 5.22
CA ILE A 71 11.80 -5.04 5.99
C ILE A 71 11.82 -4.38 7.36
N GLY A 72 11.75 -5.15 8.42
CA GLY A 72 11.80 -4.59 9.76
C GLY A 72 11.63 -5.62 10.85
N LYS A 73 10.95 -5.21 11.92
CA LYS A 73 10.76 -6.05 13.11
C LYS A 73 9.27 -6.14 13.43
N ASP A 74 8.84 -7.35 13.80
CA ASP A 74 7.50 -7.57 14.32
C ASP A 74 7.38 -7.14 15.78
N GLN A 75 6.20 -7.35 16.37
CA GLN A 75 5.93 -6.93 17.76
C GLN A 75 6.72 -7.73 18.79
N ASP A 76 7.31 -8.86 18.41
CA ASP A 76 8.20 -9.65 19.27
C ASP A 76 9.67 -9.25 19.10
N GLY A 77 9.95 -8.22 18.28
CA GLY A 77 11.30 -7.75 18.01
C GLY A 77 12.10 -8.62 17.06
N GLN A 78 11.45 -9.57 16.37
CA GLN A 78 12.10 -10.45 15.41
C GLN A 78 12.19 -9.80 14.04
N ASP A 79 13.33 -9.92 13.38
CA ASP A 79 13.50 -9.46 12.00
C ASP A 79 12.60 -10.25 11.08
N CYS A 80 11.89 -9.55 10.21
CA CYS A 80 10.98 -10.19 9.28
C CYS A 80 10.67 -9.29 8.08
N HIS A 81 9.92 -9.85 7.15
CA HIS A 81 9.46 -9.16 5.95
C HIS A 81 7.95 -9.24 5.88
N ILE A 82 7.32 -8.22 5.29
CA ILE A 82 5.91 -8.28 4.91
C ILE A 82 5.83 -7.89 3.44
N TYR A 83 5.30 -8.79 2.61
CA TYR A 83 4.94 -8.46 1.24
C TYR A 83 3.56 -7.81 1.24
N VAL A 84 3.41 -6.70 0.52
CA VAL A 84 2.16 -5.97 0.40
C VAL A 84 1.76 -5.89 -1.07
N ASP A 85 0.52 -6.27 -1.36
CA ASP A 85 -0.15 -6.00 -2.63
C ASP A 85 -1.38 -5.18 -2.28
N ASN A 86 -1.35 -3.89 -2.60
CA ASN A 86 -2.40 -2.96 -2.20
C ASN A 86 -3.12 -2.45 -3.44
N GLU A 87 -4.40 -2.80 -3.57
CA GLU A 87 -5.21 -2.52 -4.76
C GLU A 87 -6.25 -1.45 -4.48
N GLY A 88 -6.42 -0.55 -5.45
CA GLY A 88 -7.49 0.45 -5.41
C GLY A 88 -7.94 0.79 -6.82
N TRP A 89 -9.13 1.35 -6.96
CA TRP A 89 -9.61 1.81 -8.27
C TRP A 89 -10.58 2.96 -8.11
N PHE A 90 -10.61 3.82 -9.13
CA PHE A 90 -11.40 5.03 -9.15
C PHE A 90 -12.22 5.07 -10.45
N THR A 91 -13.52 5.03 -10.30
CA THR A 91 -14.44 4.88 -11.45
C THR A 91 -14.61 6.14 -12.28
N ASN A 92 -14.30 7.31 -11.71
CA ASN A 92 -14.40 8.59 -12.40
C ASN A 92 -13.04 9.18 -12.76
N GLY A 93 -11.96 8.40 -12.61
CA GLY A 93 -10.59 8.84 -12.87
C GLY A 93 -9.98 9.74 -11.83
N GLU A 94 -10.75 10.18 -10.84
CA GLU A 94 -10.27 11.04 -9.76
C GLU A 94 -10.06 10.26 -8.46
N GLN A 95 -9.01 10.65 -7.74
CA GLN A 95 -8.67 10.04 -6.47
C GLN A 95 -9.33 10.83 -5.34
N PRO A 96 -10.29 10.24 -4.61
CA PRO A 96 -10.87 10.93 -3.44
C PRO A 96 -9.83 11.09 -2.33
N ARG A 97 -10.15 11.93 -1.35
CA ARG A 97 -9.26 12.18 -0.20
C ARG A 97 -10.04 12.03 1.10
N PRO A 98 -9.79 11.00 1.90
CA PRO A 98 -8.86 9.89 1.64
C PRO A 98 -9.41 8.92 0.59
N PHE A 99 -8.52 8.15 -0.01
CA PHE A 99 -8.94 7.06 -0.88
C PHE A 99 -8.81 5.73 -0.13
N THR A 100 -9.60 4.73 -0.55
CA THR A 100 -9.61 3.42 0.10
C THR A 100 -8.97 2.37 -0.80
N THR A 101 -8.34 1.38 -0.17
CA THR A 101 -7.67 0.29 -0.86
C THR A 101 -7.96 -1.04 -0.18
N VAL A 102 -7.67 -2.12 -0.89
CA VAL A 102 -7.76 -3.49 -0.37
C VAL A 102 -6.38 -4.11 -0.40
N PRO A 103 -5.74 -4.29 0.76
CA PRO A 103 -4.41 -4.90 0.82
C PRO A 103 -4.48 -6.42 0.94
N THR A 104 -3.44 -7.07 0.42
CA THR A 104 -3.12 -8.47 0.70
C THR A 104 -1.73 -8.49 1.31
N PHE A 105 -1.57 -9.20 2.43
CA PHE A 105 -0.29 -9.30 3.13
C PHE A 105 0.20 -10.74 3.16
N LEU A 106 1.49 -10.93 2.93
CA LEU A 106 2.19 -12.19 3.16
C LEU A 106 3.45 -11.88 3.98
N THR A 107 3.81 -12.77 4.88
CA THR A 107 4.94 -12.51 5.77
C THR A 107 5.68 -13.80 6.13
N ASP A 108 6.97 -13.65 6.44
CA ASP A 108 7.81 -14.72 6.99
C ASP A 108 7.86 -14.68 8.52
N SER A 109 7.14 -13.77 9.16
CA SER A 109 7.04 -13.71 10.62
C SER A 109 6.11 -14.80 11.13
N ALA A 110 6.63 -15.68 12.00
CA ALA A 110 5.81 -16.73 12.61
C ALA A 110 4.69 -16.16 13.47
N CYS A 111 4.93 -15.03 14.11
CA CYS A 111 3.94 -14.37 14.95
C CYS A 111 2.85 -13.66 14.14
N LEU A 112 3.21 -13.05 13.00
CA LEU A 112 2.28 -12.28 12.19
C LEU A 112 1.52 -13.10 11.13
N ALA A 113 2.07 -14.24 10.68
CA ALA A 113 1.46 -14.99 9.60
C ALA A 113 0.01 -15.41 9.88
N PRO A 114 -0.33 -15.97 11.05
CA PRO A 114 -1.73 -16.34 11.32
C PRO A 114 -2.68 -15.14 11.33
N TYR A 115 -2.17 -13.98 11.64
CA TYR A 115 -2.94 -12.73 11.69
C TYR A 115 -3.07 -12.08 10.33
N LEU A 116 -1.94 -11.92 9.60
CA LEU A 116 -1.91 -11.18 8.34
C LEU A 116 -2.41 -11.97 7.13
N HIS A 117 -2.31 -13.32 7.15
CA HIS A 117 -2.76 -14.15 6.04
C HIS A 117 -4.27 -14.37 6.10
N GLN A 118 -5.01 -13.28 6.22
CA GLN A 118 -6.47 -13.27 6.28
C GLN A 118 -7.00 -12.12 5.43
N ASN A 119 -8.26 -12.23 5.03
CA ASN A 119 -8.91 -11.21 4.20
C ASN A 119 -9.80 -10.32 5.09
N LYS A 120 -9.18 -9.55 5.98
CA LYS A 120 -9.91 -8.71 6.92
C LYS A 120 -9.29 -7.33 7.12
N PHE A 121 -8.57 -6.85 6.10
CA PHE A 121 -7.86 -5.58 6.19
C PHE A 121 -8.33 -4.61 5.11
N ARG A 122 -8.20 -3.31 5.40
CA ARG A 122 -8.42 -2.24 4.45
C ARG A 122 -7.35 -1.19 4.59
N GLY A 123 -7.14 -0.41 3.55
CA GLY A 123 -6.22 0.70 3.56
C GLY A 123 -6.92 2.02 3.29
N GLU A 124 -6.31 3.10 3.78
CA GLU A 124 -6.69 4.48 3.46
C GLU A 124 -5.46 5.25 3.04
N GLY A 125 -5.56 5.96 1.93
CA GLY A 125 -4.50 6.84 1.48
C GLY A 125 -4.78 8.27 1.88
N HIS A 126 -3.86 8.89 2.59
CA HIS A 126 -3.94 10.29 3.03
C HIS A 126 -2.82 11.10 2.42
N PRO A 127 -3.00 12.41 2.23
CA PRO A 127 -1.91 13.25 1.76
C PRO A 127 -0.72 13.23 2.72
N GLY A 128 0.49 13.27 2.17
CA GLY A 128 1.72 13.32 2.94
C GLY A 128 2.74 14.24 2.27
N GLU A 129 3.86 14.44 2.92
CA GLU A 129 4.87 15.41 2.49
C GLU A 129 5.60 14.98 1.22
N LYS A 130 6.04 13.72 1.17
CA LYS A 130 6.83 13.17 0.04
C LYS A 130 6.06 12.16 -0.80
N GLY A 131 4.82 11.95 -0.45
CA GLY A 131 3.93 10.98 -1.07
C GLY A 131 2.80 10.69 -0.11
N PRO A 132 1.88 9.79 -0.45
CA PRO A 132 0.77 9.49 0.43
C PRO A 132 1.23 8.74 1.69
N THR A 133 0.46 8.90 2.77
CA THR A 133 0.56 8.03 3.93
C THR A 133 -0.55 7.01 3.82
N ILE A 134 -0.19 5.73 3.80
CA ILE A 134 -1.16 4.64 3.72
C ILE A 134 -1.36 4.07 5.11
N LYS A 135 -2.59 4.17 5.59
CA LYS A 135 -2.97 3.62 6.90
C LYS A 135 -3.69 2.31 6.68
N PHE A 136 -3.19 1.24 7.28
CA PHE A 136 -3.82 -0.07 7.21
C PHE A 136 -4.58 -0.37 8.49
N TYR A 137 -5.79 -0.88 8.32
CA TYR A 137 -6.72 -1.18 9.42
C TYR A 137 -7.18 -2.62 9.36
N GLU A 138 -7.35 -3.21 10.53
CA GLU A 138 -8.14 -4.43 10.66
C GLU A 138 -9.61 -4.06 10.71
N ILE A 139 -10.43 -4.70 9.89
CA ILE A 139 -11.88 -4.47 9.88
C ILE A 139 -12.48 -5.23 11.05
N ILE A 140 -13.14 -4.50 11.94
CA ILE A 140 -13.76 -5.07 13.13
C ILE A 140 -15.27 -5.08 12.92
N ASP A 141 -15.84 -6.27 12.86
CA ASP A 141 -17.29 -6.44 12.75
C ASP A 141 -17.93 -6.48 14.14
N ASP A 142 -19.10 -5.89 14.26
CA ASP A 142 -19.88 -5.92 15.49
C ASP A 142 -20.79 -7.16 15.54
#